data_fe0522802fcb90be8585a06b2bfbf3ff
#
_entry.id   fe0522802fcb90be8585a06b2bfbf3ff
#
_cell.length_a   1.000
_cell.length_b   1.000
_cell.length_c   1.000
_cell.angle_alpha   90.00
_cell.angle_beta   90.00
_cell.angle_gamma   90.00
#
_symmetry.space_group_name_H-M   'P 1'
#
loop_
_entity.id
_entity.type
_entity.pdbx_description
1 polymer ?
#
loop_
_entity_poly.entity_id
_entity_poly.type
_entity_poly.pdbx_seq_one_letter_code
_entity_poly.pdbx_strand_id
1 'polypeptide(L)'
;MVSIPARCQYYDDHSFKYFIDFELLESHLASHDDVGAMCVSRPTNPTGNVLTDSEIHRLAALASQYGIPLFVDNAYGLPFPDIVFIDDAAPYWDESVVLSMSLSKIGLPSFRTGIIVATPEIAAALSNVNAIAALASGSGGQEIARNCIATGEIVQVAKNYVQPFYQKKSQQAVAWIHEFFAGGDFWVHRSEGAIFLWLYLRDLKITTLELYKKLKERGVVTVPGEYFFFGVEDPVAQCHGHYDKCLRLNYSGPEEEVREGLRLLAEIYKENR
;
A
#
# COMPACT_ATOMS: atom_id res chain seq x y z
N MET A 1 -17.61 -7.31 3.46
CA MET A 1 -16.65 -6.20 3.24
C MET A 1 -16.99 -5.53 1.93
N VAL A 2 -17.11 -4.22 1.91
CA VAL A 2 -17.39 -3.39 0.74
C VAL A 2 -16.18 -2.48 0.52
N SER A 3 -15.73 -2.32 -0.72
CA SER A 3 -14.70 -1.37 -1.09
C SER A 3 -15.33 -0.15 -1.77
N ILE A 4 -14.97 1.03 -1.30
CA ILE A 4 -15.40 2.28 -1.92
C ILE A 4 -14.44 2.61 -3.06
N PRO A 5 -14.91 2.69 -4.31
CA PRO A 5 -14.06 3.06 -5.44
C PRO A 5 -13.39 4.42 -5.24
N ALA A 6 -12.09 4.48 -5.56
CA ALA A 6 -11.32 5.71 -5.46
C ALA A 6 -11.55 6.61 -6.68
N ARG A 7 -11.43 7.93 -6.52
CA ARG A 7 -11.27 8.85 -7.64
C ARG A 7 -9.85 8.74 -8.18
N CYS A 8 -9.69 8.85 -9.49
CA CYS A 8 -8.40 8.80 -10.16
C CYS A 8 -8.10 10.12 -10.86
N GLN A 9 -6.91 10.65 -10.66
CA GLN A 9 -6.41 11.83 -11.36
C GLN A 9 -5.15 11.48 -12.14
N TYR A 10 -5.11 11.86 -13.42
CA TYR A 10 -3.96 11.70 -14.32
C TYR A 10 -3.18 13.01 -14.45
N TYR A 11 -1.87 12.90 -14.67
CA TYR A 11 -0.94 14.02 -14.82
C TYR A 11 -0.15 13.90 -16.13
N ASP A 12 0.39 15.01 -16.63
CA ASP A 12 1.07 15.07 -17.94
C ASP A 12 2.40 14.28 -18.00
N ASP A 13 2.92 13.84 -16.86
CA ASP A 13 4.17 13.09 -16.73
C ASP A 13 3.98 11.55 -16.80
N HIS A 14 2.89 11.07 -17.39
CA HIS A 14 2.50 9.66 -17.38
C HIS A 14 2.31 9.08 -15.96
N SER A 15 2.01 9.91 -14.99
CA SER A 15 1.65 9.48 -13.65
C SER A 15 0.16 9.67 -13.36
N PHE A 16 -0.34 8.91 -12.37
CA PHE A 16 -1.69 9.09 -11.84
C PHE A 16 -1.70 8.88 -10.33
N LYS A 17 -2.77 9.33 -9.66
CA LYS A 17 -2.96 9.14 -8.23
C LYS A 17 -4.41 8.82 -7.92
N TYR A 18 -4.62 7.95 -6.93
CA TYR A 18 -5.92 7.70 -6.33
C TYR A 18 -6.16 8.62 -5.12
N PHE A 19 -7.40 9.05 -5.01
CA PHE A 19 -7.92 9.83 -3.88
C PHE A 19 -9.17 9.16 -3.34
N ILE A 20 -9.43 9.33 -2.05
CA ILE A 20 -10.68 8.86 -1.45
C ILE A 20 -11.85 9.64 -2.06
N ASP A 21 -12.89 8.91 -2.49
CA ASP A 21 -14.17 9.50 -2.84
C ASP A 21 -15.02 9.66 -1.56
N PHE A 22 -14.85 10.81 -0.92
CA PHE A 22 -15.56 11.09 0.32
C PHE A 22 -17.06 11.26 0.15
N GLU A 23 -17.53 11.70 -1.01
CA GLU A 23 -18.96 11.82 -1.28
C GLU A 23 -19.61 10.44 -1.32
N LEU A 24 -18.97 9.51 -2.02
CA LEU A 24 -19.42 8.13 -2.08
C LEU A 24 -19.30 7.43 -0.72
N LEU A 25 -18.21 7.64 0.03
CA LEU A 25 -18.03 7.08 1.37
C LEU A 25 -19.11 7.58 2.34
N GLU A 26 -19.34 8.88 2.41
CA GLU A 26 -20.33 9.49 3.29
C GLU A 26 -21.77 9.03 2.93
N SER A 27 -22.07 8.93 1.63
CA SER A 27 -23.35 8.38 1.15
C SER A 27 -23.55 6.93 1.57
N HIS A 28 -22.49 6.12 1.48
CA HIS A 28 -22.54 4.72 1.90
C HIS A 28 -22.75 4.59 3.42
N LEU A 29 -21.99 5.33 4.22
CA LEU A 29 -22.12 5.35 5.68
C LEU A 29 -23.54 5.83 6.13
N ALA A 30 -24.10 6.80 5.43
CA ALA A 30 -25.45 7.32 5.74
C ALA A 30 -26.59 6.34 5.39
N SER A 31 -26.37 5.42 4.46
CA SER A 31 -27.37 4.46 3.98
C SER A 31 -27.25 3.05 4.56
N HIS A 32 -26.17 2.78 5.32
CA HIS A 32 -25.88 1.45 5.90
C HIS A 32 -25.51 1.58 7.37
N ASP A 33 -26.41 1.15 8.25
CA ASP A 33 -26.24 1.17 9.70
C ASP A 33 -25.50 -0.07 10.25
N ASP A 34 -25.20 -1.04 9.39
CA ASP A 34 -24.47 -2.27 9.71
C ASP A 34 -22.94 -2.16 9.48
N VAL A 35 -22.43 -0.98 9.12
CA VAL A 35 -20.99 -0.76 8.99
C VAL A 35 -20.32 -0.78 10.36
N GLY A 36 -19.50 -1.81 10.62
CA GLY A 36 -18.84 -2.00 11.92
C GLY A 36 -17.45 -1.39 12.02
N ALA A 37 -16.79 -1.02 10.91
CA ALA A 37 -15.47 -0.42 10.89
C ALA A 37 -15.12 0.14 9.51
N MET A 38 -14.18 1.07 9.46
CA MET A 38 -13.46 1.47 8.26
C MET A 38 -12.02 0.94 8.28
N CYS A 39 -11.44 0.65 7.11
CA CYS A 39 -10.06 0.18 7.00
C CYS A 39 -9.35 0.83 5.82
N VAL A 40 -8.13 1.33 6.05
CA VAL A 40 -7.24 1.90 5.04
C VAL A 40 -5.80 1.46 5.27
N SER A 41 -4.96 1.52 4.24
CA SER A 41 -3.49 1.38 4.37
C SER A 41 -2.81 2.71 4.06
N ARG A 42 -1.76 3.05 4.82
CA ARG A 42 -0.99 4.28 4.64
C ARG A 42 0.51 4.05 4.88
N PRO A 43 1.33 3.85 3.84
CA PRO A 43 1.06 3.71 2.40
C PRO A 43 0.25 2.47 2.02
N THR A 44 -0.43 2.55 0.88
CA THR A 44 -1.29 1.47 0.39
C THR A 44 -0.49 0.39 -0.34
N ASN A 45 -0.76 -0.86 -0.04
CA ASN A 45 -0.45 -1.99 -0.89
C ASN A 45 -1.71 -2.31 -1.72
N PRO A 46 -1.70 -2.18 -3.05
CA PRO A 46 -0.55 -2.36 -3.97
C PRO A 46 0.09 -1.08 -4.50
N THR A 47 -0.52 0.08 -4.33
CA THR A 47 -0.28 1.26 -5.16
C THR A 47 0.90 2.13 -4.73
N GLY A 48 1.34 2.01 -3.47
CA GLY A 48 2.28 2.96 -2.87
C GLY A 48 1.65 4.33 -2.58
N ASN A 49 0.31 4.45 -2.69
CA ASN A 49 -0.39 5.69 -2.38
C ASN A 49 -0.27 6.04 -0.90
N VAL A 50 0.00 7.30 -0.60
CA VAL A 50 -0.03 7.83 0.76
C VAL A 50 -1.23 8.76 0.91
N LEU A 51 -2.14 8.41 1.81
CA LEU A 51 -3.22 9.33 2.19
C LEU A 51 -2.61 10.57 2.84
N THR A 52 -3.03 11.75 2.41
CA THR A 52 -2.60 13.03 2.98
C THR A 52 -3.06 13.20 4.43
N ASP A 53 -2.48 14.15 5.16
CA ASP A 53 -2.93 14.46 6.52
C ASP A 53 -4.40 14.89 6.53
N SER A 54 -4.85 15.64 5.52
CA SER A 54 -6.26 16.03 5.41
C SER A 54 -7.20 14.83 5.18
N GLU A 55 -6.80 13.84 4.38
CA GLU A 55 -7.61 12.64 4.14
C GLU A 55 -7.71 11.78 5.39
N ILE A 56 -6.60 11.54 6.10
CA ILE A 56 -6.64 10.71 7.32
C ILE A 56 -7.44 11.38 8.45
N HIS A 57 -7.32 12.71 8.62
CA HIS A 57 -8.11 13.45 9.59
C HIS A 57 -9.61 13.40 9.28
N ARG A 58 -9.99 13.53 7.99
CA ARG A 58 -11.41 13.42 7.59
C ARG A 58 -11.95 12.02 7.81
N LEU A 59 -11.18 10.96 7.53
CA LEU A 59 -11.56 9.58 7.86
C LEU A 59 -11.78 9.38 9.35
N ALA A 60 -10.86 9.87 10.20
CA ALA A 60 -10.99 9.77 11.65
C ALA A 60 -12.20 10.54 12.18
N ALA A 61 -12.49 11.72 11.63
CA ALA A 61 -13.68 12.48 11.97
C ALA A 61 -14.97 11.72 11.61
N LEU A 62 -15.02 11.08 10.44
CA LEU A 62 -16.14 10.22 10.05
C LEU A 62 -16.26 8.99 10.96
N ALA A 63 -15.16 8.33 11.29
CA ALA A 63 -15.14 7.22 12.22
C ALA A 63 -15.75 7.60 13.57
N SER A 64 -15.33 8.73 14.12
CA SER A 64 -15.87 9.29 15.36
C SER A 64 -17.35 9.65 15.24
N GLN A 65 -17.76 10.28 14.14
CA GLN A 65 -19.17 10.68 13.88
C GLN A 65 -20.12 9.47 13.85
N TYR A 66 -19.67 8.37 13.24
CA TYR A 66 -20.48 7.14 13.12
C TYR A 66 -20.27 6.16 14.27
N GLY A 67 -19.37 6.46 15.22
CA GLY A 67 -19.06 5.60 16.38
C GLY A 67 -18.43 4.25 16.01
N ILE A 68 -17.65 4.21 14.92
CA ILE A 68 -16.99 3.01 14.41
C ILE A 68 -15.46 3.21 14.39
N PRO A 69 -14.64 2.16 14.60
CA PRO A 69 -13.19 2.30 14.55
C PRO A 69 -12.67 2.47 13.11
N LEU A 70 -11.62 3.28 12.96
CA LEU A 70 -10.81 3.36 11.75
C LEU A 70 -9.54 2.54 11.91
N PHE A 71 -9.44 1.42 11.19
CA PHE A 71 -8.22 0.64 11.12
C PHE A 71 -7.26 1.23 10.09
N VAL A 72 -6.06 1.58 10.52
CA VAL A 72 -4.99 2.08 9.65
C VAL A 72 -3.85 1.07 9.62
N ASP A 73 -3.74 0.35 8.50
CA ASP A 73 -2.56 -0.50 8.24
C ASP A 73 -1.38 0.38 7.84
N ASN A 74 -0.45 0.53 8.77
CA ASN A 74 0.72 1.38 8.65
C ASN A 74 2.01 0.55 8.56
N ALA A 75 1.96 -0.61 7.90
CA ALA A 75 3.11 -1.51 7.80
C ALA A 75 4.34 -0.90 7.09
N TYR A 76 4.15 0.13 6.27
CA TYR A 76 5.19 0.85 5.55
C TYR A 76 5.37 2.31 6.00
N GLY A 77 4.49 2.83 6.84
CA GLY A 77 4.34 4.24 7.12
C GLY A 77 5.12 4.76 8.33
N LEU A 78 4.60 5.87 8.87
CA LEU A 78 5.20 6.66 9.93
C LEU A 78 4.75 6.17 11.33
N PRO A 79 5.59 6.30 12.37
CA PRO A 79 6.93 6.88 12.38
C PRO A 79 8.06 5.93 11.94
N PHE A 80 7.77 4.65 11.78
CA PHE A 80 8.64 3.62 11.21
C PHE A 80 7.78 2.52 10.54
N PRO A 81 8.30 1.90 9.45
CA PRO A 81 9.64 2.00 8.84
C PRO A 81 9.89 3.28 8.04
N ASP A 82 8.93 4.20 7.95
CA ASP A 82 9.04 5.51 7.28
C ASP A 82 9.38 5.39 5.79
N ILE A 83 8.74 4.42 5.10
CA ILE A 83 8.86 4.32 3.65
C ILE A 83 7.77 5.20 3.03
N VAL A 84 7.90 6.51 3.26
CA VAL A 84 7.01 7.59 2.80
C VAL A 84 7.86 8.67 2.17
N PHE A 85 7.50 9.14 0.98
CA PHE A 85 8.32 10.02 0.14
C PHE A 85 7.67 11.38 -0.12
N ILE A 86 6.57 11.70 0.56
CA ILE A 86 5.87 12.97 0.50
C ILE A 86 5.95 13.69 1.85
N ASP A 87 5.86 15.02 1.83
CA ASP A 87 5.94 15.84 3.04
C ASP A 87 4.58 15.99 3.74
N ASP A 88 3.46 15.80 3.00
CA ASP A 88 2.10 15.89 3.54
C ASP A 88 1.65 14.56 4.15
N ALA A 89 2.46 14.06 5.09
CA ALA A 89 2.16 12.87 5.87
C ALA A 89 2.89 12.92 7.21
N ALA A 90 2.15 13.01 8.30
CA ALA A 90 2.64 12.93 9.68
C ALA A 90 2.10 11.67 10.37
N PRO A 91 2.75 11.18 11.43
CA PRO A 91 2.16 10.15 12.28
C PRO A 91 0.84 10.67 12.88
N TYR A 92 -0.22 9.88 12.74
CA TYR A 92 -1.53 10.25 13.27
C TYR A 92 -2.15 9.12 14.08
N TRP A 93 -2.72 9.47 15.23
CA TRP A 93 -3.52 8.60 16.05
C TRP A 93 -4.47 9.43 16.93
N ASP A 94 -5.68 8.95 17.11
CA ASP A 94 -6.64 9.37 18.13
C ASP A 94 -7.46 8.15 18.62
N GLU A 95 -8.43 8.37 19.50
CA GLU A 95 -9.22 7.27 20.10
C GLU A 95 -10.11 6.54 19.10
N SER A 96 -10.42 7.10 17.93
CA SER A 96 -11.18 6.44 16.88
C SER A 96 -10.30 5.54 16.00
N VAL A 97 -8.95 5.62 16.13
CA VAL A 97 -7.99 4.95 15.26
C VAL A 97 -7.39 3.72 15.92
N VAL A 98 -7.40 2.62 15.19
CA VAL A 98 -6.60 1.41 15.49
C VAL A 98 -5.43 1.37 14.50
N LEU A 99 -4.25 1.76 14.97
CA LEU A 99 -3.05 1.83 14.14
C LEU A 99 -2.25 0.53 14.26
N SER A 100 -1.97 -0.14 13.13
CA SER A 100 -1.09 -1.31 13.10
C SER A 100 0.25 -0.95 12.44
N MET A 101 1.35 -1.32 13.10
CA MET A 101 2.72 -1.15 12.60
C MET A 101 3.43 -2.50 12.54
N SER A 102 4.47 -2.61 11.72
CA SER A 102 5.21 -3.87 11.52
C SER A 102 6.71 -3.67 11.60
N LEU A 103 7.39 -4.58 12.30
CA LEU A 103 8.86 -4.64 12.30
C LEU A 103 9.44 -5.29 11.04
N SER A 104 8.59 -5.88 10.18
CA SER A 104 9.06 -6.60 8.98
C SER A 104 9.80 -5.69 8.00
N LYS A 105 9.42 -4.42 7.88
CA LYS A 105 9.98 -3.50 6.88
C LYS A 105 11.12 -2.63 7.42
N ILE A 106 11.39 -2.72 8.72
CA ILE A 106 12.58 -2.13 9.34
C ILE A 106 13.76 -3.13 9.40
N GLY A 107 13.63 -4.29 8.79
CA GLY A 107 14.69 -5.31 8.72
C GLY A 107 14.45 -6.58 9.54
N LEU A 108 13.29 -6.74 10.18
CA LEU A 108 12.98 -7.87 11.05
C LEU A 108 11.80 -8.72 10.54
N PRO A 109 11.77 -9.17 9.26
CA PRO A 109 10.61 -9.86 8.69
C PRO A 109 10.36 -11.24 9.30
N SER A 110 11.42 -11.95 9.69
CA SER A 110 11.34 -13.33 10.20
C SER A 110 10.78 -13.42 11.61
N PHE A 111 10.82 -12.33 12.37
CA PHE A 111 10.31 -12.32 13.75
C PHE A 111 8.79 -12.21 13.87
N ARG A 112 8.09 -11.94 12.76
CA ARG A 112 6.62 -11.89 12.68
C ARG A 112 5.98 -11.06 13.79
N THR A 113 6.55 -9.88 14.05
CA THR A 113 6.14 -8.98 15.12
C THR A 113 5.48 -7.74 14.56
N GLY A 114 4.28 -7.45 15.05
CA GLY A 114 3.54 -6.21 14.81
C GLY A 114 3.31 -5.45 16.11
N ILE A 115 2.95 -4.20 15.99
CA ILE A 115 2.59 -3.30 17.10
C ILE A 115 1.22 -2.71 16.78
N ILE A 116 0.32 -2.72 17.75
CA ILE A 116 -0.99 -2.09 17.64
C ILE A 116 -1.07 -0.97 18.66
N VAL A 117 -1.51 0.20 18.21
CA VAL A 117 -1.87 1.34 19.04
C VAL A 117 -3.38 1.54 18.93
N ALA A 118 -4.07 1.45 20.06
CA ALA A 118 -5.53 1.54 20.15
C ALA A 118 -5.93 1.96 21.56
N THR A 119 -7.23 2.19 21.79
CA THR A 119 -7.74 2.38 23.16
C THR A 119 -7.53 1.12 24.01
N PRO A 120 -7.47 1.24 25.34
CA PRO A 120 -7.27 0.08 26.23
C PRO A 120 -8.28 -1.04 26.01
N GLU A 121 -9.53 -0.71 25.73
CA GLU A 121 -10.62 -1.67 25.49
C GLU A 121 -10.36 -2.48 24.22
N ILE A 122 -10.03 -1.80 23.10
CA ILE A 122 -9.72 -2.46 21.83
C ILE A 122 -8.43 -3.28 21.94
N ALA A 123 -7.40 -2.74 22.58
CA ALA A 123 -6.14 -3.45 22.80
C ALA A 123 -6.33 -4.74 23.62
N ALA A 124 -7.16 -4.70 24.66
CA ALA A 124 -7.49 -5.88 25.45
C ALA A 124 -8.28 -6.92 24.63
N ALA A 125 -9.26 -6.48 23.84
CA ALA A 125 -10.03 -7.37 22.97
C ALA A 125 -9.13 -8.07 21.93
N LEU A 126 -8.23 -7.33 21.27
CA LEU A 126 -7.28 -7.87 20.31
C LEU A 126 -6.28 -8.84 20.97
N SER A 127 -5.81 -8.53 22.19
CA SER A 127 -4.95 -9.43 22.97
C SER A 127 -5.65 -10.76 23.27
N ASN A 128 -6.93 -10.72 23.66
CA ASN A 128 -7.71 -11.92 23.93
C ASN A 128 -7.92 -12.77 22.66
N VAL A 129 -8.25 -12.13 21.54
CA VAL A 129 -8.38 -12.82 20.23
C VAL A 129 -7.06 -13.46 19.82
N ASN A 130 -5.94 -12.74 19.98
CA ASN A 130 -4.62 -13.27 19.68
C ASN A 130 -4.25 -14.47 20.59
N ALA A 131 -4.61 -14.42 21.88
CA ALA A 131 -4.37 -15.52 22.80
C ALA A 131 -5.16 -16.80 22.41
N ILE A 132 -6.38 -16.63 21.85
CA ILE A 132 -7.18 -17.76 21.36
C ILE A 132 -6.61 -18.30 20.03
N ALA A 133 -6.23 -17.42 19.10
CA ALA A 133 -5.80 -17.80 17.76
C ALA A 133 -4.36 -18.34 17.70
N ALA A 134 -3.45 -17.81 18.52
CA ALA A 134 -2.02 -18.07 18.45
C ALA A 134 -1.38 -18.47 19.81
N LEU A 135 -2.17 -18.58 20.88
CA LEU A 135 -1.73 -18.81 22.26
C LEU A 135 -0.84 -17.67 22.78
N ALA A 136 0.39 -17.58 22.29
CA ALA A 136 1.33 -16.52 22.59
C ALA A 136 2.15 -16.16 21.36
N SER A 137 2.32 -14.87 21.12
CA SER A 137 3.26 -14.38 20.12
C SER A 137 4.69 -14.64 20.56
N GLY A 138 5.60 -14.95 19.61
CA GLY A 138 7.02 -15.08 19.92
C GLY A 138 7.60 -13.77 20.47
N SER A 139 8.39 -13.84 21.53
CA SER A 139 8.96 -12.67 22.21
C SER A 139 10.24 -12.12 21.55
N GLY A 140 10.85 -12.85 20.61
CA GLY A 140 12.14 -12.48 20.03
C GLY A 140 12.18 -11.13 19.35
N GLY A 141 11.17 -10.82 18.52
CA GLY A 141 11.10 -9.52 17.84
C GLY A 141 10.82 -8.36 18.79
N GLN A 142 10.00 -8.60 19.80
CA GLN A 142 9.70 -7.61 20.84
C GLN A 142 10.97 -7.28 21.65
N GLU A 143 11.75 -8.29 22.04
CA GLU A 143 12.97 -8.10 22.83
C GLU A 143 14.06 -7.37 22.03
N ILE A 144 14.25 -7.72 20.75
CA ILE A 144 15.21 -7.04 19.88
C ILE A 144 14.81 -5.57 19.68
N ALA A 145 13.52 -5.30 19.46
CA ALA A 145 13.04 -3.94 19.19
C ALA A 145 12.93 -3.07 20.45
N ARG A 146 12.83 -3.65 21.65
CA ARG A 146 12.56 -2.95 22.91
C ARG A 146 13.44 -1.74 23.12
N ASN A 147 14.76 -1.91 23.02
CA ASN A 147 15.69 -0.82 23.28
C ASN A 147 15.60 0.28 22.23
N CYS A 148 15.56 -0.10 20.96
CA CYS A 148 15.47 0.86 19.85
C CYS A 148 14.15 1.66 19.87
N ILE A 149 13.05 1.04 20.33
CA ILE A 149 11.76 1.74 20.51
C ILE A 149 11.85 2.66 21.73
N ALA A 150 12.35 2.18 22.87
CA ALA A 150 12.41 2.96 24.11
C ALA A 150 13.31 4.20 24.00
N THR A 151 14.39 4.13 23.21
CA THR A 151 15.30 5.23 22.97
C THR A 151 14.89 6.13 21.79
N GLY A 152 13.90 5.71 21.00
CA GLY A 152 13.53 6.38 19.74
C GLY A 152 14.50 6.15 18.59
N GLU A 153 15.52 5.32 18.77
CA GLU A 153 16.52 5.00 17.74
C GLU A 153 15.91 4.41 16.47
N ILE A 154 14.82 3.62 16.63
CA ILE A 154 14.10 3.02 15.52
C ILE A 154 13.59 4.08 14.52
N VAL A 155 13.15 5.25 15.00
CA VAL A 155 12.70 6.37 14.17
C VAL A 155 13.87 7.00 13.43
N GLN A 156 15.04 7.12 14.08
CA GLN A 156 16.24 7.66 13.45
C GLN A 156 16.77 6.72 12.35
N VAL A 157 16.74 5.41 12.60
CA VAL A 157 17.12 4.39 11.60
C VAL A 157 16.15 4.45 10.40
N ALA A 158 14.85 4.53 10.66
CA ALA A 158 13.83 4.66 9.62
C ALA A 158 14.11 5.88 8.73
N LYS A 159 14.22 7.06 9.32
CA LYS A 159 14.39 8.32 8.60
C LYS A 159 15.73 8.46 7.88
N ASN A 160 16.82 8.01 8.51
CA ASN A 160 18.18 8.28 7.99
C ASN A 160 18.67 7.19 7.03
N TYR A 161 18.12 5.98 7.08
CA TYR A 161 18.60 4.86 6.28
C TYR A 161 17.49 4.20 5.44
N VAL A 162 16.35 3.88 6.03
CA VAL A 162 15.29 3.10 5.34
C VAL A 162 14.60 3.96 4.27
N GLN A 163 14.12 5.14 4.66
CA GLN A 163 13.42 6.05 3.74
C GLN A 163 14.28 6.42 2.53
N PRO A 164 15.50 6.98 2.66
CA PRO A 164 16.29 7.40 1.51
C PRO A 164 16.72 6.21 0.64
N PHE A 165 16.94 5.03 1.23
CA PHE A 165 17.25 3.83 0.48
C PHE A 165 16.12 3.43 -0.47
N TYR A 166 14.87 3.34 0.04
CA TYR A 166 13.74 2.96 -0.79
C TYR A 166 13.30 4.07 -1.74
N GLN A 167 13.41 5.34 -1.34
CA GLN A 167 13.11 6.46 -2.20
C GLN A 167 14.01 6.46 -3.45
N LYS A 168 15.32 6.26 -3.28
CA LYS A 168 16.25 6.15 -4.40
C LYS A 168 15.89 4.99 -5.33
N LYS A 169 15.60 3.82 -4.78
CA LYS A 169 15.20 2.63 -5.57
C LYS A 169 13.90 2.87 -6.34
N SER A 170 12.93 3.51 -5.71
CA SER A 170 11.66 3.88 -6.35
C SER A 170 11.88 4.78 -7.56
N GLN A 171 12.62 5.88 -7.36
CA GLN A 171 12.94 6.83 -8.44
C GLN A 171 13.66 6.14 -9.61
N GLN A 172 14.61 5.27 -9.30
CA GLN A 172 15.34 4.51 -10.32
C GLN A 172 14.42 3.56 -11.08
N ALA A 173 13.55 2.83 -10.41
CA ALA A 173 12.61 1.90 -11.06
C ALA A 173 11.59 2.65 -11.94
N VAL A 174 11.09 3.81 -11.49
CA VAL A 174 10.22 4.68 -12.30
C VAL A 174 10.95 5.17 -13.55
N ALA A 175 12.21 5.59 -13.43
CA ALA A 175 13.01 6.01 -14.58
C ALA A 175 13.17 4.88 -15.61
N TRP A 176 13.44 3.65 -15.18
CA TRP A 176 13.49 2.49 -16.09
C TRP A 176 12.15 2.15 -16.75
N ILE A 177 11.04 2.32 -16.04
CA ILE A 177 9.71 2.17 -16.66
C ILE A 177 9.55 3.19 -17.79
N HIS A 178 9.85 4.46 -17.56
CA HIS A 178 9.79 5.47 -18.63
C HIS A 178 10.72 5.17 -19.80
N GLU A 179 11.93 4.67 -19.54
CA GLU A 179 12.88 4.25 -20.58
C GLU A 179 12.34 3.08 -21.40
N PHE A 180 11.92 1.99 -20.75
CA PHE A 180 11.60 0.74 -21.43
C PHE A 180 10.22 0.73 -22.07
N PHE A 181 9.25 1.48 -21.52
CA PHE A 181 7.88 1.55 -22.04
C PHE A 181 7.64 2.72 -23.00
N ALA A 182 8.70 3.47 -23.35
CA ALA A 182 8.61 4.58 -24.28
C ALA A 182 7.84 4.21 -25.58
N GLY A 183 6.90 5.08 -25.97
CA GLY A 183 6.02 4.89 -27.12
C GLY A 183 4.80 3.96 -26.88
N GLY A 184 4.56 3.51 -25.65
CA GLY A 184 3.34 2.83 -25.19
C GLY A 184 2.38 3.78 -24.45
N ASP A 185 1.13 3.35 -24.28
CA ASP A 185 0.15 4.05 -23.44
C ASP A 185 0.16 3.42 -22.02
N PHE A 186 1.13 3.82 -21.22
CA PHE A 186 1.32 3.37 -19.86
C PHE A 186 1.26 4.52 -18.87
N TRP A 187 0.92 4.20 -17.62
CA TRP A 187 0.82 5.16 -16.51
C TRP A 187 1.33 4.51 -15.24
N VAL A 188 2.10 5.26 -14.45
CA VAL A 188 2.61 4.80 -13.16
C VAL A 188 1.88 5.56 -12.06
N HIS A 189 1.29 4.86 -11.09
CA HIS A 189 0.79 5.54 -9.89
C HIS A 189 1.97 6.26 -9.22
N ARG A 190 1.76 7.51 -8.79
CA ARG A 190 2.79 8.27 -8.07
C ARG A 190 3.34 7.45 -6.92
N SER A 191 4.64 7.18 -6.97
CA SER A 191 5.32 6.40 -5.94
C SER A 191 5.58 7.29 -4.73
N GLU A 192 4.61 7.32 -3.83
CA GLU A 192 4.62 8.15 -2.63
C GLU A 192 5.08 7.40 -1.39
N GLY A 193 5.14 6.06 -1.46
CA GLY A 193 5.60 5.22 -0.37
C GLY A 193 5.57 3.73 -0.66
N ALA A 194 5.74 2.90 0.37
CA ALA A 194 5.88 1.44 0.32
C ALA A 194 7.09 0.97 -0.51
N ILE A 195 7.04 -0.26 -1.02
CA ILE A 195 8.11 -0.90 -1.80
C ILE A 195 7.59 -1.40 -3.16
N PHE A 196 6.48 -0.84 -3.61
CA PHE A 196 5.77 -1.25 -4.82
C PHE A 196 5.59 -0.08 -5.76
N LEU A 197 5.55 -0.41 -7.07
CA LEU A 197 4.99 0.44 -8.11
C LEU A 197 3.70 -0.19 -8.62
N TRP A 198 2.76 0.66 -8.98
CA TRP A 198 1.50 0.28 -9.59
C TRP A 198 1.48 0.81 -11.02
N LEU A 199 1.62 -0.11 -11.97
CA LEU A 199 1.74 0.18 -13.39
C LEU A 199 0.42 -0.13 -14.10
N TYR A 200 -0.14 0.87 -14.80
CA TYR A 200 -1.31 0.75 -15.65
C TYR A 200 -0.89 0.72 -17.12
N LEU A 201 -1.29 -0.31 -17.84
CA LEU A 201 -1.00 -0.55 -19.26
C LEU A 201 -2.29 -0.42 -20.06
N ARG A 202 -2.64 0.84 -20.45
CA ARG A 202 -3.96 1.15 -21.02
C ARG A 202 -4.21 0.46 -22.36
N ASP A 203 -3.21 0.38 -23.23
CA ASP A 203 -3.30 -0.21 -24.57
C ASP A 203 -2.99 -1.72 -24.61
N LEU A 204 -2.77 -2.37 -23.47
CA LEU A 204 -2.55 -3.81 -23.38
C LEU A 204 -3.79 -4.57 -23.87
N LYS A 205 -3.64 -5.47 -24.87
CA LYS A 205 -4.76 -6.22 -25.47
C LYS A 205 -5.14 -7.50 -24.73
N ILE A 206 -4.25 -7.99 -23.88
CA ILE A 206 -4.50 -9.13 -22.98
C ILE A 206 -4.78 -8.65 -21.54
N THR A 207 -5.20 -9.54 -20.66
CA THR A 207 -5.31 -9.21 -19.23
C THR A 207 -3.93 -9.23 -18.56
N THR A 208 -3.80 -8.57 -17.42
CA THR A 208 -2.56 -8.64 -16.63
C THR A 208 -2.30 -10.02 -16.04
N LEU A 209 -3.34 -10.84 -15.89
CA LEU A 209 -3.19 -12.25 -15.51
C LEU A 209 -2.54 -13.07 -16.64
N GLU A 210 -2.93 -12.82 -17.91
CA GLU A 210 -2.30 -13.46 -19.07
C GLU A 210 -0.85 -12.98 -19.25
N LEU A 211 -0.62 -11.68 -19.08
CA LEU A 211 0.72 -11.09 -19.09
C LEU A 211 1.61 -11.72 -17.99
N TYR A 212 1.09 -11.89 -16.79
CA TYR A 212 1.80 -12.56 -15.69
C TYR A 212 2.23 -13.99 -16.06
N LYS A 213 1.36 -14.78 -16.73
CA LYS A 213 1.70 -16.15 -17.15
C LYS A 213 2.90 -16.15 -18.10
N LYS A 214 2.91 -15.25 -19.10
CA LYS A 214 4.04 -15.06 -20.04
C LYS A 214 5.33 -14.62 -19.33
N LEU A 215 5.21 -13.69 -18.37
CA LEU A 215 6.34 -13.22 -17.55
C LEU A 215 6.95 -14.34 -16.70
N LYS A 216 6.11 -15.17 -16.11
CA LYS A 216 6.54 -16.29 -15.27
C LYS A 216 7.38 -17.31 -16.06
N GLU A 217 7.07 -17.54 -17.33
CA GLU A 217 7.87 -18.40 -18.23
C GLU A 217 9.28 -17.81 -18.48
N ARG A 218 9.43 -16.49 -18.32
CA ARG A 218 10.71 -15.76 -18.43
C ARG A 218 11.38 -15.51 -17.06
N GLY A 219 10.86 -16.13 -15.98
CA GLY A 219 11.41 -16.00 -14.63
C GLY A 219 11.01 -14.72 -13.90
N VAL A 220 10.08 -13.92 -14.44
CA VAL A 220 9.59 -12.68 -13.82
C VAL A 220 8.25 -12.90 -13.13
N VAL A 221 8.18 -12.55 -11.85
CA VAL A 221 6.96 -12.69 -11.04
C VAL A 221 6.45 -11.29 -10.67
N THR A 222 5.22 -10.99 -11.10
CA THR A 222 4.48 -9.77 -10.77
C THR A 222 3.17 -10.14 -10.07
N VAL A 223 2.37 -9.18 -9.65
CA VAL A 223 1.02 -9.47 -9.15
C VAL A 223 0.01 -8.75 -10.02
N PRO A 224 -0.88 -9.51 -10.70
CA PRO A 224 -1.96 -8.95 -11.52
C PRO A 224 -2.91 -8.08 -10.71
N GLY A 225 -3.46 -7.04 -11.35
CA GLY A 225 -4.34 -6.07 -10.72
C GLY A 225 -5.62 -6.67 -10.19
N GLU A 226 -6.16 -7.65 -10.88
CA GLU A 226 -7.44 -8.30 -10.54
C GLU A 226 -7.52 -8.76 -9.07
N TYR A 227 -6.38 -9.10 -8.45
CA TYR A 227 -6.33 -9.55 -7.06
C TYR A 227 -6.52 -8.42 -6.01
N PHE A 228 -6.58 -7.16 -6.44
CA PHE A 228 -6.66 -6.01 -5.53
C PHE A 228 -7.98 -5.25 -5.57
N PHE A 229 -8.89 -5.61 -6.46
CA PHE A 229 -10.20 -4.97 -6.62
C PHE A 229 -11.33 -5.80 -5.97
N PHE A 230 -11.10 -6.33 -4.78
CA PHE A 230 -12.08 -7.10 -4.04
C PHE A 230 -13.13 -6.18 -3.37
N GLY A 231 -14.37 -6.67 -3.22
CA GLY A 231 -15.44 -5.93 -2.55
C GLY A 231 -16.03 -4.78 -3.38
N VAL A 232 -15.71 -4.69 -4.67
CA VAL A 232 -16.32 -3.81 -5.66
C VAL A 232 -17.31 -4.64 -6.49
N GLU A 233 -18.54 -4.16 -6.69
CA GLU A 233 -19.58 -4.94 -7.42
C GLU A 233 -19.23 -5.12 -8.89
N ASP A 234 -18.81 -4.05 -9.55
CA ASP A 234 -18.37 -4.07 -10.96
C ASP A 234 -17.01 -3.37 -11.10
N PRO A 235 -15.92 -4.09 -10.85
CA PRO A 235 -14.59 -3.47 -10.89
C PRO A 235 -14.16 -3.01 -12.30
N VAL A 236 -14.73 -3.60 -13.34
CA VAL A 236 -14.44 -3.18 -14.74
C VAL A 236 -15.02 -1.81 -15.01
N ALA A 237 -16.28 -1.56 -14.62
CA ALA A 237 -16.94 -0.29 -14.84
C ALA A 237 -16.53 0.79 -13.81
N GLN A 238 -16.34 0.42 -12.53
CA GLN A 238 -16.17 1.37 -11.43
C GLN A 238 -14.70 1.74 -11.15
N CYS A 239 -13.73 1.00 -11.69
CA CYS A 239 -12.31 1.18 -11.38
C CYS A 239 -11.48 1.72 -12.55
N HIS A 240 -12.02 2.64 -13.33
CA HIS A 240 -11.30 3.39 -14.38
C HIS A 240 -10.63 2.52 -15.46
N GLY A 241 -11.09 1.28 -15.67
CA GLY A 241 -10.45 0.32 -16.57
C GLY A 241 -9.14 -0.27 -16.02
N HIS A 242 -8.86 -0.09 -14.73
CA HIS A 242 -7.61 -0.55 -14.11
C HIS A 242 -7.61 -2.03 -13.73
N TYR A 243 -8.80 -2.63 -13.56
CA TYR A 243 -8.99 -3.96 -12.99
C TYR A 243 -8.05 -5.02 -13.60
N ASP A 244 -8.09 -5.18 -14.92
CA ASP A 244 -7.31 -6.20 -15.66
C ASP A 244 -6.12 -5.62 -16.45
N LYS A 245 -5.78 -4.34 -16.21
CA LYS A 245 -4.71 -3.61 -16.91
C LYS A 245 -3.62 -3.09 -15.98
N CYS A 246 -3.78 -3.25 -14.67
CA CYS A 246 -2.78 -2.84 -13.70
C CYS A 246 -1.92 -4.01 -13.18
N LEU A 247 -0.67 -3.73 -12.84
CA LEU A 247 0.29 -4.66 -12.23
C LEU A 247 0.94 -4.04 -10.99
N ARG A 248 1.06 -4.83 -9.91
CA ARG A 248 1.95 -4.49 -8.82
C ARG A 248 3.36 -5.03 -9.09
N LEU A 249 4.33 -4.14 -9.05
CA LEU A 249 5.75 -4.41 -9.21
C LEU A 249 6.47 -4.16 -7.88
N ASN A 250 7.40 -5.03 -7.49
CA ASN A 250 8.24 -4.84 -6.32
C ASN A 250 9.64 -4.37 -6.78
N TYR A 251 10.11 -3.25 -6.25
CA TYR A 251 11.44 -2.69 -6.58
C TYR A 251 12.48 -2.89 -5.47
N SER A 252 12.16 -3.64 -4.41
CA SER A 252 13.08 -3.80 -3.27
C SER A 252 14.25 -4.75 -3.52
N GLY A 253 14.18 -5.58 -4.56
CA GLY A 253 15.21 -6.53 -4.94
C GLY A 253 16.56 -5.90 -5.37
N PRO A 254 17.55 -6.72 -5.71
CA PRO A 254 18.81 -6.23 -6.32
C PRO A 254 18.53 -5.39 -7.56
N GLU A 255 19.32 -4.35 -7.77
CA GLU A 255 19.12 -3.35 -8.83
C GLU A 255 19.10 -4.00 -10.23
N GLU A 256 20.05 -4.89 -10.50
CA GLU A 256 20.16 -5.60 -11.78
C GLU A 256 18.95 -6.49 -12.07
N GLU A 257 18.46 -7.19 -11.04
CA GLU A 257 17.27 -8.05 -11.16
C GLU A 257 16.00 -7.24 -11.44
N VAL A 258 15.82 -6.11 -10.73
CA VAL A 258 14.67 -5.21 -10.95
C VAL A 258 14.73 -4.62 -12.35
N ARG A 259 15.88 -4.14 -12.79
CA ARG A 259 16.06 -3.57 -14.12
C ARG A 259 15.77 -4.59 -15.22
N GLU A 260 16.34 -5.79 -15.10
CA GLU A 260 16.11 -6.87 -16.08
C GLU A 260 14.64 -7.32 -16.09
N GLY A 261 14.01 -7.47 -14.92
CA GLY A 261 12.59 -7.80 -14.82
C GLY A 261 11.69 -6.77 -15.51
N LEU A 262 11.97 -5.47 -15.35
CA LEU A 262 11.24 -4.38 -16.02
C LEU A 262 11.49 -4.39 -17.54
N ARG A 263 12.71 -4.68 -17.98
CA ARG A 263 13.04 -4.81 -19.40
C ARG A 263 12.25 -5.94 -20.07
N LEU A 264 12.23 -7.12 -19.44
CA LEU A 264 11.48 -8.28 -19.92
C LEU A 264 9.96 -8.02 -19.92
N LEU A 265 9.44 -7.35 -18.91
CA LEU A 265 8.04 -6.92 -18.85
C LEU A 265 7.70 -6.01 -20.03
N ALA A 266 8.55 -5.03 -20.34
CA ALA A 266 8.34 -4.11 -21.45
C ALA A 266 8.41 -4.80 -22.83
N GLU A 267 9.27 -5.82 -22.99
CA GLU A 267 9.30 -6.64 -24.21
C GLU A 267 7.97 -7.34 -24.45
N ILE A 268 7.48 -8.09 -23.43
CA ILE A 268 6.23 -8.85 -23.55
C ILE A 268 5.03 -7.90 -23.71
N TYR A 269 5.04 -6.74 -23.04
CA TYR A 269 4.03 -5.71 -23.22
C TYR A 269 3.98 -5.22 -24.67
N LYS A 270 5.13 -4.90 -25.30
CA LYS A 270 5.22 -4.46 -26.69
C LYS A 270 4.69 -5.46 -27.71
N GLU A 271 4.78 -6.76 -27.40
CA GLU A 271 4.22 -7.82 -28.22
C GLU A 271 2.69 -7.97 -28.11
N ASN A 272 2.09 -7.38 -27.06
CA ASN A 272 0.68 -7.58 -26.71
C ASN A 272 -0.11 -6.27 -26.57
N ARG A 273 0.37 -5.18 -27.16
CA ARG A 273 -0.31 -3.87 -27.24
C ARG A 273 -0.86 -3.55 -28.62
#